data_1987492af58c0e00e4ee62b1edcc5ced
#
_entry.id   1987492af58c0e00e4ee62b1edcc5ced
#
_cell.length_a   1.000
_cell.length_b   1.000
_cell.length_c   1.000
_cell.angle_alpha   90.00
_cell.angle_beta   90.00
_cell.angle_gamma   90.00
#
_symmetry.space_group_name_H-M   'P 1'
#
loop_
_entity.id
_entity.type
_entity.pdbx_description
1 polymer ?
#
loop_
_entity_poly.entity_id
_entity_poly.type
_entity_poly.pdbx_seq_one_letter_code
_entity_poly.pdbx_strand_id
1 'polypeptide(L)'
;MKRLLLPAIVLALFLQSCDKTAQLSYEPFTGELRHAFGISTNTRTTTPIVLTRITLGDKIGYGEAALPPYLKETQESVCAFLELAKPVINSCSEPLNVDSIMHVVNNLAPGNHAAKASIDIALHDLYGKLEGKPLWKLWEIDPNATPCTSYTIGYDANDSIVLVKVQEADWAKILKVKLGREEAEDKRMIRLIRSISD
;
A
#
# COMPACT_ATOMS: atom_id res chain seq x y z
N MET A 1 39.16 -31.66 61.00
CA MET A 1 38.64 -31.78 59.66
C MET A 1 37.43 -30.80 59.50
N LYS A 2 37.67 -29.61 58.93
CA LYS A 2 36.60 -28.58 58.71
C LYS A 2 36.14 -28.77 57.27
N ARG A 3 34.84 -29.13 57.10
CA ARG A 3 34.19 -29.17 55.79
C ARG A 3 33.76 -27.74 55.40
N LEU A 4 34.34 -27.19 54.33
CA LEU A 4 33.86 -25.99 53.67
C LEU A 4 32.64 -26.35 52.83
N LEU A 5 31.48 -25.78 53.12
CA LEU A 5 30.29 -25.77 52.28
C LEU A 5 30.43 -24.57 51.33
N LEU A 6 30.59 -24.82 50.03
CA LEU A 6 30.43 -23.82 48.99
C LEU A 6 28.94 -23.55 48.77
N PRO A 7 28.48 -22.28 48.75
CA PRO A 7 27.12 -22.00 48.33
C PRO A 7 27.04 -22.09 46.79
N ALA A 8 26.14 -22.93 46.30
CA ALA A 8 25.77 -22.98 44.90
C ALA A 8 24.99 -21.69 44.53
N ILE A 9 25.64 -20.79 43.80
CA ILE A 9 24.96 -19.65 43.19
C ILE A 9 24.14 -20.15 41.99
N VAL A 10 22.85 -20.32 42.19
CA VAL A 10 21.90 -20.56 41.10
C VAL A 10 21.73 -19.24 40.33
N LEU A 11 22.43 -19.11 39.21
CA LEU A 11 22.27 -18.03 38.27
C LEU A 11 20.96 -18.26 37.50
N ALA A 12 19.84 -17.72 38.02
CA ALA A 12 18.58 -17.68 37.30
C ALA A 12 18.72 -16.70 36.11
N LEU A 13 19.02 -17.26 34.94
CA LEU A 13 18.85 -16.56 33.67
C LEU A 13 17.38 -16.27 33.48
N PHE A 14 16.96 -15.06 33.87
CA PHE A 14 15.71 -14.49 33.40
C PHE A 14 15.85 -14.25 31.90
N LEU A 15 15.39 -15.21 31.09
CA LEU A 15 15.05 -14.97 29.69
C LEU A 15 13.83 -14.05 29.73
N GLN A 16 14.07 -12.73 29.76
CA GLN A 16 13.05 -11.76 29.40
C GLN A 16 12.73 -12.02 27.92
N SER A 17 11.72 -12.83 27.67
CA SER A 17 11.00 -12.80 26.40
C SER A 17 10.42 -11.38 26.32
N CYS A 18 11.11 -10.48 25.66
CA CYS A 18 10.54 -9.21 25.28
C CYS A 18 9.56 -9.54 24.16
N ASP A 19 8.30 -9.78 24.50
CA ASP A 19 7.23 -9.93 23.52
C ASP A 19 7.20 -8.63 22.72
N LYS A 20 7.77 -8.71 21.51
CA LYS A 20 7.83 -7.59 20.60
C LYS A 20 6.42 -7.34 20.11
N THR A 21 5.85 -6.20 20.50
CA THR A 21 4.57 -5.74 19.97
C THR A 21 4.75 -4.92 18.69
N ALA A 22 3.75 -4.94 17.85
CA ALA A 22 3.74 -4.13 16.64
C ALA A 22 3.76 -2.63 16.97
N GLN A 23 4.28 -1.82 16.05
CA GLN A 23 4.33 -0.37 16.17
C GLN A 23 3.83 0.26 14.88
N LEU A 24 2.72 1.01 14.95
CA LEU A 24 2.17 1.78 13.84
C LEU A 24 2.81 3.16 13.78
N SER A 25 3.33 3.52 12.63
CA SER A 25 3.77 4.88 12.28
C SER A 25 3.26 5.25 10.88
N TYR A 26 3.18 6.54 10.59
CA TYR A 26 2.71 7.02 9.30
C TYR A 26 3.32 8.37 8.96
N GLU A 27 3.28 8.71 7.67
CA GLU A 27 3.83 9.95 7.14
C GLU A 27 2.97 10.43 5.96
N PRO A 28 2.37 11.63 6.04
CA PRO A 28 1.73 12.26 4.89
C PRO A 28 2.80 12.65 3.86
N PHE A 29 2.53 12.34 2.60
CA PHE A 29 3.45 12.60 1.50
C PHE A 29 2.67 13.06 0.27
N THR A 30 3.25 13.97 -0.51
CA THR A 30 2.69 14.37 -1.81
C THR A 30 3.70 13.99 -2.90
N GLY A 31 3.36 12.95 -3.65
CA GLY A 31 4.18 12.45 -4.74
C GLY A 31 3.98 13.26 -6.02
N GLU A 32 5.05 13.51 -6.75
CA GLU A 32 4.99 14.03 -8.12
C GLU A 32 4.72 12.88 -9.10
N LEU A 33 3.86 13.12 -10.06
CA LEU A 33 3.59 12.16 -11.14
C LEU A 33 4.61 12.36 -12.26
N ARG A 34 5.15 11.27 -12.81
CA ARG A 34 6.06 11.31 -13.96
C ARG A 34 5.45 12.05 -15.15
N HIS A 35 4.18 11.86 -15.40
CA HIS A 35 3.37 12.59 -16.38
C HIS A 35 2.11 13.10 -15.72
N ALA A 36 1.62 14.25 -16.18
CA ALA A 36 0.30 14.72 -15.78
C ALA A 36 -0.76 13.64 -16.08
N PHE A 37 -1.61 13.36 -15.10
CA PHE A 37 -2.69 12.39 -15.24
C PHE A 37 -4.02 13.09 -15.50
N GLY A 38 -4.40 13.11 -16.78
CA GLY A 38 -5.65 13.71 -17.24
C GLY A 38 -6.78 12.69 -17.33
N ILE A 39 -7.95 13.11 -16.83
CA ILE A 39 -9.25 12.46 -17.05
C ILE A 39 -10.21 13.48 -17.67
N SER A 40 -11.44 13.10 -17.96
CA SER A 40 -12.44 14.01 -18.58
C SER A 40 -12.64 15.31 -17.82
N THR A 41 -12.63 15.30 -16.49
CA THR A 41 -13.00 16.42 -15.63
C THR A 41 -11.82 17.10 -14.92
N ASN A 42 -10.65 16.44 -14.89
CA ASN A 42 -9.52 16.95 -14.11
C ASN A 42 -8.17 16.48 -14.68
N THR A 43 -7.11 17.25 -14.40
CA THR A 43 -5.73 16.88 -14.66
C THR A 43 -4.91 17.21 -13.42
N ARG A 44 -4.09 16.25 -12.97
CA ARG A 44 -3.22 16.43 -11.80
C ARG A 44 -1.78 16.08 -12.14
N THR A 45 -0.84 16.75 -11.51
CA THR A 45 0.60 16.50 -11.58
C THR A 45 1.16 15.88 -10.31
N THR A 46 0.38 15.92 -9.23
CA THR A 46 0.74 15.37 -7.92
C THR A 46 -0.36 14.46 -7.39
N THR A 47 -0.03 13.64 -6.41
CA THR A 47 -0.98 12.81 -5.68
C THR A 47 -0.66 12.86 -4.18
N PRO A 48 -1.60 13.32 -3.33
CA PRO A 48 -1.46 13.20 -1.89
C PRO A 48 -1.68 11.75 -1.48
N ILE A 49 -0.84 11.24 -0.59
CA ILE A 49 -0.93 9.92 0.03
C ILE A 49 -0.57 10.01 1.51
N VAL A 50 -0.90 8.98 2.28
CA VAL A 50 -0.30 8.73 3.59
C VAL A 50 0.38 7.37 3.56
N LEU A 51 1.69 7.37 3.78
CA LEU A 51 2.48 6.16 3.89
C LEU A 51 2.34 5.60 5.30
N THR A 52 1.91 4.34 5.42
CA THR A 52 1.72 3.63 6.68
C THR A 52 2.82 2.59 6.83
N ARG A 53 3.38 2.48 8.06
CA ARG A 53 4.38 1.47 8.42
C ARG A 53 3.94 0.76 9.68
N ILE A 54 4.00 -0.57 9.67
CA ILE A 54 3.79 -1.41 10.86
C ILE A 54 5.06 -2.21 11.07
N THR A 55 5.75 -1.95 12.19
CA THR A 55 7.00 -2.63 12.54
C THR A 55 6.72 -3.69 13.60
N LEU A 56 7.26 -4.90 13.41
CA LEU A 56 7.24 -5.97 14.41
C LEU A 56 8.58 -6.70 14.40
N GLY A 57 9.30 -6.62 15.51
CA GLY A 57 10.67 -7.11 15.57
C GLY A 57 11.60 -6.34 14.64
N ASP A 58 12.22 -7.04 13.70
CA ASP A 58 13.10 -6.50 12.66
C ASP A 58 12.40 -6.32 11.30
N LYS A 59 11.13 -6.65 11.22
CA LYS A 59 10.34 -6.56 9.97
C LYS A 59 9.48 -5.30 9.95
N ILE A 60 9.31 -4.74 8.77
CA ILE A 60 8.45 -3.56 8.53
C ILE A 60 7.52 -3.89 7.36
N GLY A 61 6.22 -3.80 7.61
CA GLY A 61 5.20 -3.81 6.57
C GLY A 61 4.85 -2.39 6.15
N TYR A 62 4.68 -2.17 4.87
CA TYR A 62 4.34 -0.88 4.27
C TYR A 62 2.95 -0.91 3.65
N GLY A 63 2.21 0.17 3.81
CA GLY A 63 0.92 0.40 3.17
C GLY A 63 0.77 1.84 2.73
N GLU A 64 -0.14 2.09 1.82
CA GLU A 64 -0.40 3.41 1.28
C GLU A 64 -1.90 3.71 1.31
N ALA A 65 -2.26 4.87 1.87
CA ALA A 65 -3.58 5.45 1.71
C ALA A 65 -3.55 6.40 0.49
N ALA A 66 -4.09 5.95 -0.63
CA ALA A 66 -4.26 6.79 -1.82
C ALA A 66 -5.48 7.69 -1.68
N LEU A 67 -5.34 8.98 -2.03
CA LEU A 67 -6.34 10.01 -1.81
C LEU A 67 -6.81 10.65 -3.13
N PRO A 68 -7.52 9.90 -3.99
CA PRO A 68 -8.08 10.48 -5.18
C PRO A 68 -9.20 11.46 -4.81
N PRO A 69 -9.33 12.61 -5.51
CA PRO A 69 -10.22 13.70 -5.11
C PRO A 69 -11.69 13.33 -4.93
N TYR A 70 -12.16 12.28 -5.61
CA TYR A 70 -13.55 11.83 -5.54
C TYR A 70 -13.91 11.04 -4.28
N LEU A 71 -12.94 10.59 -3.48
CA LEU A 71 -13.19 9.83 -2.24
C LEU A 71 -13.46 10.73 -1.03
N LYS A 72 -13.21 12.04 -1.13
CA LYS A 72 -13.40 13.03 -0.06
C LYS A 72 -12.59 12.79 1.22
N GLU A 73 -11.67 11.82 1.23
CA GLU A 73 -10.72 11.62 2.31
C GLU A 73 -9.49 12.52 2.08
N THR A 74 -8.91 13.02 3.16
CA THR A 74 -7.72 13.89 3.15
C THR A 74 -6.60 13.28 3.96
N GLN A 75 -5.37 13.80 3.82
CA GLN A 75 -4.25 13.35 4.64
C GLN A 75 -4.55 13.51 6.13
N GLU A 76 -5.22 14.61 6.53
CA GLU A 76 -5.60 14.87 7.92
C GLU A 76 -6.62 13.84 8.42
N SER A 77 -7.64 13.49 7.62
CA SER A 77 -8.64 12.50 8.01
C SER A 77 -8.03 11.11 8.13
N VAL A 78 -7.11 10.75 7.23
CA VAL A 78 -6.38 9.47 7.30
C VAL A 78 -5.48 9.43 8.52
N CYS A 79 -4.69 10.47 8.78
CA CYS A 79 -3.83 10.54 9.97
C CYS A 79 -4.64 10.43 11.27
N ALA A 80 -5.79 11.10 11.34
CA ALA A 80 -6.68 11.01 12.50
C ALA A 80 -7.19 9.58 12.74
N PHE A 81 -7.57 8.87 11.68
CA PHE A 81 -7.99 7.47 11.80
C PHE A 81 -6.81 6.55 12.18
N LEU A 82 -5.62 6.77 11.64
CA LEU A 82 -4.43 6.00 11.99
C LEU A 82 -4.06 6.17 13.47
N GLU A 83 -4.19 7.38 14.04
CA GLU A 83 -4.04 7.58 15.49
C GLU A 83 -5.09 6.82 16.30
N LEU A 84 -6.36 6.76 15.83
CA LEU A 84 -7.41 5.96 16.47
C LEU A 84 -7.10 4.45 16.41
N ALA A 85 -6.51 3.97 15.32
CA ALA A 85 -6.14 2.56 15.14
C ALA A 85 -4.85 2.15 15.87
N LYS A 86 -4.00 3.09 16.21
CA LYS A 86 -2.67 2.87 16.80
C LYS A 86 -2.68 1.98 18.05
N PRO A 87 -3.57 2.17 19.04
CA PRO A 87 -3.63 1.29 20.20
C PRO A 87 -3.94 -0.18 19.84
N VAL A 88 -4.81 -0.41 18.84
CA VAL A 88 -5.15 -1.75 18.37
C VAL A 88 -3.93 -2.42 17.76
N ILE A 89 -3.26 -1.74 16.82
CA ILE A 89 -2.08 -2.29 16.14
C ILE A 89 -0.93 -2.50 17.15
N ASN A 90 -0.69 -1.54 18.04
CA ASN A 90 0.42 -1.61 18.99
C ASN A 90 0.21 -2.68 20.09
N SER A 91 -0.99 -3.23 20.21
CA SER A 91 -1.26 -4.39 21.08
C SER A 91 -1.03 -5.74 20.39
N CYS A 92 -0.80 -5.78 19.07
CA CYS A 92 -0.59 -7.02 18.33
C CYS A 92 0.83 -7.55 18.51
N SER A 93 0.96 -8.88 18.53
CA SER A 93 2.22 -9.62 18.56
C SER A 93 2.15 -10.82 17.62
N GLU A 94 3.26 -11.56 17.48
CA GLU A 94 3.23 -12.83 16.74
C GLU A 94 2.48 -13.93 17.54
N PRO A 95 1.75 -14.81 16.84
CA PRO A 95 1.51 -14.83 15.40
C PRO A 95 0.49 -13.77 14.96
N LEU A 96 0.72 -13.10 13.83
CA LEU A 96 -0.21 -12.11 13.28
C LEU A 96 -1.46 -12.79 12.67
N ASN A 97 -2.63 -12.40 13.15
CA ASN A 97 -3.91 -12.75 12.51
C ASN A 97 -4.50 -11.49 11.87
N VAL A 98 -4.20 -11.27 10.59
CA VAL A 98 -4.58 -10.06 9.86
C VAL A 98 -6.09 -9.89 9.84
N ASP A 99 -6.87 -10.94 9.59
CA ASP A 99 -8.34 -10.86 9.54
C ASP A 99 -8.94 -10.40 10.87
N SER A 100 -8.47 -10.95 11.98
CA SER A 100 -8.94 -10.55 13.32
C SER A 100 -8.59 -9.10 13.64
N ILE A 101 -7.37 -8.67 13.30
CA ILE A 101 -6.93 -7.29 13.49
C ILE A 101 -7.78 -6.34 12.65
N MET A 102 -7.95 -6.65 11.36
CA MET A 102 -8.75 -5.83 10.45
C MET A 102 -10.24 -5.83 10.81
N HIS A 103 -10.77 -6.91 11.38
CA HIS A 103 -12.12 -6.90 11.94
C HIS A 103 -12.28 -5.81 13.01
N VAL A 104 -11.34 -5.70 13.94
CA VAL A 104 -11.37 -4.65 14.98
C VAL A 104 -11.19 -3.27 14.35
N VAL A 105 -10.17 -3.07 13.49
CA VAL A 105 -9.89 -1.80 12.83
C VAL A 105 -11.10 -1.31 12.02
N ASN A 106 -11.78 -2.19 11.29
CA ASN A 106 -12.95 -1.84 10.49
C ASN A 106 -14.12 -1.32 11.33
N ASN A 107 -14.23 -1.75 12.59
CA ASN A 107 -15.29 -1.35 13.53
C ASN A 107 -14.95 -0.11 14.37
N LEU A 108 -13.76 0.46 14.29
CA LEU A 108 -13.37 1.66 15.04
C LEU A 108 -14.22 2.89 14.66
N ALA A 109 -14.44 3.09 13.35
CA ALA A 109 -15.29 4.16 12.84
C ALA A 109 -15.79 3.81 11.43
N PRO A 110 -16.97 4.30 11.01
CA PRO A 110 -17.48 4.14 9.65
C PRO A 110 -16.63 4.93 8.65
N GLY A 111 -16.67 4.55 7.37
CA GLY A 111 -15.86 5.19 6.30
C GLY A 111 -14.36 4.94 6.49
N ASN A 112 -13.54 5.97 6.27
CA ASN A 112 -12.07 5.92 6.40
C ASN A 112 -11.43 4.80 5.56
N HIS A 113 -11.92 4.61 4.34
CA HIS A 113 -11.54 3.47 3.50
C HIS A 113 -10.07 3.50 3.09
N ALA A 114 -9.52 4.68 2.79
CA ALA A 114 -8.13 4.83 2.44
C ALA A 114 -7.20 4.47 3.61
N ALA A 115 -7.53 4.96 4.82
CA ALA A 115 -6.76 4.63 6.02
C ALA A 115 -6.84 3.13 6.36
N LYS A 116 -8.03 2.52 6.29
CA LYS A 116 -8.22 1.09 6.52
C LYS A 116 -7.44 0.25 5.50
N ALA A 117 -7.50 0.62 4.22
CA ALA A 117 -6.74 -0.05 3.17
C ALA A 117 -5.23 0.03 3.43
N SER A 118 -4.72 1.18 3.89
CA SER A 118 -3.29 1.32 4.19
C SER A 118 -2.82 0.42 5.34
N ILE A 119 -3.65 0.23 6.37
CA ILE A 119 -3.37 -0.70 7.47
C ILE A 119 -3.40 -2.14 6.96
N ASP A 120 -4.42 -2.50 6.19
CA ASP A 120 -4.58 -3.84 5.62
C ASP A 120 -3.39 -4.24 4.75
N ILE A 121 -2.99 -3.35 3.84
CA ILE A 121 -1.81 -3.55 2.98
C ILE A 121 -0.54 -3.71 3.83
N ALA A 122 -0.34 -2.84 4.85
CA ALA A 122 0.83 -2.90 5.71
C ALA A 122 0.89 -4.21 6.54
N LEU A 123 -0.26 -4.68 7.04
CA LEU A 123 -0.35 -5.95 7.78
C LEU A 123 -0.05 -7.15 6.88
N HIS A 124 -0.56 -7.18 5.66
CA HIS A 124 -0.29 -8.25 4.70
C HIS A 124 1.17 -8.25 4.23
N ASP A 125 1.77 -7.08 3.98
CA ASP A 125 3.19 -6.96 3.64
C ASP A 125 4.07 -7.44 4.81
N LEU A 126 3.73 -7.05 6.04
CA LEU A 126 4.40 -7.53 7.24
C LEU A 126 4.27 -9.05 7.40
N TYR A 127 3.05 -9.58 7.24
CA TYR A 127 2.77 -11.02 7.33
C TYR A 127 3.62 -11.82 6.34
N GLY A 128 3.66 -11.41 5.07
CA GLY A 128 4.50 -12.06 4.07
C GLY A 128 6.00 -12.05 4.43
N LYS A 129 6.48 -10.95 5.03
CA LYS A 129 7.87 -10.82 5.49
C LYS A 129 8.18 -11.68 6.72
N LEU A 130 7.25 -11.81 7.65
CA LEU A 130 7.39 -12.71 8.82
C LEU A 130 7.42 -14.18 8.37
N GLU A 131 6.55 -14.57 7.45
CA GLU A 131 6.50 -15.93 6.88
C GLU A 131 7.65 -16.21 5.89
N GLY A 132 8.43 -15.20 5.49
CA GLY A 132 9.52 -15.32 4.52
C GLY A 132 9.05 -15.74 3.13
N LYS A 133 7.81 -15.45 2.78
CA LYS A 133 7.18 -15.84 1.51
C LYS A 133 6.38 -14.68 0.92
N PRO A 134 6.34 -14.50 -0.40
CA PRO A 134 5.43 -13.56 -1.03
C PRO A 134 3.98 -14.03 -0.89
N LEU A 135 3.04 -13.09 -0.78
CA LEU A 135 1.63 -13.37 -0.54
C LEU A 135 1.01 -14.35 -1.55
N TRP A 136 1.37 -14.25 -2.83
CA TRP A 136 0.85 -15.17 -3.84
C TRP A 136 1.19 -16.64 -3.56
N LYS A 137 2.35 -16.91 -2.92
CA LYS A 137 2.71 -18.27 -2.47
C LYS A 137 1.95 -18.68 -1.22
N LEU A 138 1.73 -17.74 -0.28
CA LEU A 138 0.95 -18.00 0.94
C LEU A 138 -0.51 -18.29 0.63
N TRP A 139 -1.05 -17.64 -0.39
CA TRP A 139 -2.43 -17.82 -0.85
C TRP A 139 -2.58 -18.86 -1.96
N GLU A 140 -1.52 -19.59 -2.29
CA GLU A 140 -1.51 -20.65 -3.32
C GLU A 140 -2.04 -20.17 -4.69
N ILE A 141 -1.78 -18.90 -5.03
CA ILE A 141 -2.19 -18.31 -6.30
C ILE A 141 -1.22 -18.77 -7.39
N ASP A 142 -1.74 -19.32 -8.49
CA ASP A 142 -0.94 -19.58 -9.69
C ASP A 142 -0.67 -18.25 -10.43
N PRO A 143 0.57 -17.76 -10.50
CA PRO A 143 0.88 -16.53 -11.20
C PRO A 143 0.62 -16.60 -12.72
N ASN A 144 0.57 -17.80 -13.30
CA ASN A 144 0.28 -17.99 -14.73
C ASN A 144 -1.22 -17.89 -15.03
N ALA A 145 -2.08 -18.06 -14.03
CA ALA A 145 -3.53 -17.91 -14.16
C ALA A 145 -4.00 -16.46 -14.01
N THR A 146 -3.10 -15.51 -13.71
CA THR A 146 -3.47 -14.10 -13.58
C THR A 146 -3.73 -13.47 -14.94
N PRO A 147 -4.77 -12.61 -15.07
CA PRO A 147 -5.04 -11.87 -16.29
C PRO A 147 -3.94 -10.81 -16.53
N CYS A 148 -3.77 -10.41 -17.80
CA CYS A 148 -2.89 -9.30 -18.13
C CYS A 148 -3.43 -8.00 -17.51
N THR A 149 -2.54 -7.19 -16.95
CA THR A 149 -2.91 -5.84 -16.49
C THR A 149 -3.25 -4.94 -17.68
N SER A 150 -4.15 -3.99 -17.46
CA SER A 150 -4.38 -2.89 -18.39
C SER A 150 -3.64 -1.63 -17.89
N TYR A 151 -2.77 -1.07 -18.74
CA TYR A 151 -2.04 0.15 -18.41
C TYR A 151 -2.81 1.39 -18.86
N THR A 152 -2.97 2.36 -17.96
CA THR A 152 -3.79 3.54 -18.25
C THR A 152 -2.99 4.63 -18.95
N ILE A 153 -3.46 5.05 -20.12
CA ILE A 153 -3.01 6.26 -20.82
C ILE A 153 -3.97 7.39 -20.46
N GLY A 154 -3.48 8.33 -19.63
CA GLY A 154 -4.20 9.54 -19.28
C GLY A 154 -4.23 10.52 -20.45
N TYR A 155 -5.30 11.33 -20.53
CA TYR A 155 -5.41 12.39 -21.52
C TYR A 155 -4.23 13.39 -21.41
N ASP A 156 -3.82 13.89 -22.56
CA ASP A 156 -2.92 15.04 -22.70
C ASP A 156 -3.26 15.83 -23.96
N ALA A 157 -3.17 17.16 -23.88
CA ALA A 157 -3.37 18.02 -25.03
C ALA A 157 -2.17 18.03 -25.99
N ASN A 158 -0.99 17.61 -25.49
CA ASN A 158 0.24 17.55 -26.28
C ASN A 158 0.43 16.14 -26.84
N ASP A 159 0.36 16.02 -28.17
CA ASP A 159 0.54 14.77 -28.88
C ASP A 159 1.87 14.06 -28.57
N SER A 160 2.97 14.83 -28.47
CA SER A 160 4.27 14.24 -28.17
C SER A 160 4.31 13.58 -26.79
N ILE A 161 3.60 14.15 -25.79
CA ILE A 161 3.50 13.55 -24.46
C ILE A 161 2.65 12.28 -24.49
N VAL A 162 1.54 12.27 -25.27
CA VAL A 162 0.75 11.04 -25.45
C VAL A 162 1.58 9.93 -26.07
N LEU A 163 2.35 10.24 -27.13
CA LEU A 163 3.23 9.27 -27.77
C LEU A 163 4.29 8.71 -26.82
N VAL A 164 4.92 9.57 -26.00
CA VAL A 164 5.87 9.13 -24.97
C VAL A 164 5.19 8.19 -23.95
N LYS A 165 4.00 8.55 -23.45
CA LYS A 165 3.24 7.67 -22.52
C LYS A 165 2.95 6.29 -23.11
N VAL A 166 2.63 6.22 -24.41
CA VAL A 166 2.38 4.94 -25.10
C VAL A 166 3.67 4.16 -25.30
N GLN A 167 4.76 4.82 -25.70
CA GLN A 167 6.07 4.18 -25.85
C GLN A 167 6.61 3.63 -24.53
N GLU A 168 6.44 4.34 -23.41
CA GLU A 168 6.79 3.84 -22.07
C GLU A 168 5.93 2.65 -21.64
N ALA A 169 4.78 2.44 -22.28
CA ALA A 169 3.85 1.34 -22.03
C ALA A 169 3.96 0.17 -23.01
N ASP A 170 5.06 0.05 -23.76
CA ASP A 170 5.30 -1.00 -24.78
C ASP A 170 5.25 -2.43 -24.23
N TRP A 171 5.55 -2.59 -22.94
CA TRP A 171 5.44 -3.84 -22.21
C TRP A 171 3.99 -4.28 -21.94
N ALA A 172 3.01 -3.35 -22.00
CA ALA A 172 1.62 -3.61 -21.63
C ALA A 172 0.82 -4.17 -22.82
N LYS A 173 0.20 -5.33 -22.62
CA LYS A 173 -0.64 -5.97 -23.66
C LYS A 173 -1.97 -5.26 -23.88
N ILE A 174 -2.43 -4.48 -22.91
CA ILE A 174 -3.73 -3.79 -22.95
C ILE A 174 -3.53 -2.35 -22.51
N LEU A 175 -3.88 -1.39 -23.36
CA LEU A 175 -3.91 0.03 -23.03
C LEU A 175 -5.35 0.46 -22.69
N LYS A 176 -5.51 1.08 -21.51
CA LYS A 176 -6.78 1.68 -21.07
C LYS A 176 -6.73 3.18 -21.30
N VAL A 177 -7.38 3.65 -22.36
CA VAL A 177 -7.37 5.07 -22.72
C VAL A 177 -8.44 5.84 -21.96
N LYS A 178 -8.09 6.98 -21.37
CA LYS A 178 -9.04 7.91 -20.73
C LYS A 178 -9.65 8.82 -21.79
N LEU A 179 -10.97 8.70 -21.96
CA LEU A 179 -11.80 9.46 -22.88
C LEU A 179 -12.90 10.22 -22.10
N GLY A 180 -13.81 10.90 -22.80
CA GLY A 180 -14.97 11.60 -22.25
C GLY A 180 -14.77 13.11 -22.18
N ARG A 181 -13.94 13.66 -23.05
CA ARG A 181 -13.84 15.09 -23.38
C ARG A 181 -14.71 15.39 -24.61
N GLU A 182 -14.34 16.40 -25.37
CA GLU A 182 -14.99 16.67 -26.66
C GLU A 182 -14.69 15.54 -27.66
N GLU A 183 -15.66 15.22 -28.51
CA GLU A 183 -15.57 14.11 -29.48
C GLU A 183 -14.33 14.19 -30.37
N ALA A 184 -13.96 15.40 -30.80
CA ALA A 184 -12.78 15.64 -31.62
C ALA A 184 -11.50 15.24 -30.89
N GLU A 185 -11.39 15.56 -29.59
CA GLU A 185 -10.26 15.24 -28.73
C GLU A 185 -10.17 13.74 -28.47
N ASP A 186 -11.28 13.10 -28.19
CA ASP A 186 -11.33 11.65 -27.97
C ASP A 186 -10.91 10.90 -29.24
N LYS A 187 -11.40 11.32 -30.42
CA LYS A 187 -10.99 10.78 -31.72
C LYS A 187 -9.51 11.03 -32.01
N ARG A 188 -8.98 12.22 -31.67
CA ARG A 188 -7.55 12.55 -31.79
C ARG A 188 -6.72 11.58 -30.96
N MET A 189 -7.04 11.41 -29.67
CA MET A 189 -6.35 10.49 -28.76
C MET A 189 -6.28 9.06 -29.32
N ILE A 190 -7.42 8.53 -29.76
CA ILE A 190 -7.46 7.16 -30.30
C ILE A 190 -6.63 7.03 -31.58
N ARG A 191 -6.74 7.97 -32.52
CA ARG A 191 -5.96 7.94 -33.78
C ARG A 191 -4.46 8.03 -33.51
N LEU A 192 -4.07 8.91 -32.58
CA LEU A 192 -2.66 9.09 -32.22
C LEU A 192 -2.09 7.81 -31.58
N ILE A 193 -2.79 7.21 -30.63
CA ILE A 193 -2.36 5.97 -29.98
C ILE A 193 -2.27 4.85 -31.02
N ARG A 194 -3.29 4.70 -31.89
CA ARG A 194 -3.31 3.69 -32.97
C ARG A 194 -2.23 3.89 -34.04
N SER A 195 -1.61 5.06 -34.11
CA SER A 195 -0.51 5.29 -35.05
C SER A 195 0.81 4.59 -34.66
N ILE A 196 0.92 4.16 -33.38
CA ILE A 196 2.14 3.53 -32.83
C ILE A 196 1.85 2.26 -32.01
N SER A 197 0.59 1.89 -31.83
CA SER A 197 0.18 0.69 -31.07
C SER A 197 -1.00 0.02 -31.77
N ASP A 198 -0.95 -1.30 -31.91
CA ASP A 198 -2.00 -2.14 -32.51
C ASP A 198 -3.22 -2.34 -31.60
#